data_7f8f347d1da721e19f941f2b1d754ac6
#
_entry.id   7f8f347d1da721e19f941f2b1d754ac6
#
_cell.length_a   1.000
_cell.length_b   1.000
_cell.length_c   1.000
_cell.angle_alpha   90.00
_cell.angle_beta   90.00
_cell.angle_gamma   90.00
#
_symmetry.space_group_name_H-M   'P 1'
#
loop_
_entity.id
_entity.type
_entity.pdbx_description
1 polymer ?
#
loop_
_entity_poly.entity_id
_entity_poly.type
_entity_poly.pdbx_seq_one_letter_code
_entity_poly.pdbx_strand_id
1 'polypeptide(L)'
;MTTDRILDKAVRREPLTRDEAYALYECTPVQELAAAADAVRRATVADPTVVTWQIDRNVNITNVCISGCKFCNFHCKPHQTDRAFITTMEQYCEKIDRTLRLGGDQLLLQGGLHPGLKIDFYERPVSYTHLRAHETDQYL
;
A
#
# COMPACT_ATOMS: atom_id res chain seq x y z
N MET A 1 -8.97 -8.17 33.47
CA MET A 1 -8.29 -9.26 32.73
C MET A 1 -6.88 -8.78 32.45
N THR A 2 -5.86 -9.54 32.75
CA THR A 2 -4.46 -9.12 32.53
C THR A 2 -4.12 -9.18 31.05
N THR A 3 -3.21 -8.32 30.60
CA THR A 3 -2.71 -8.29 29.21
C THR A 3 -2.14 -9.63 28.77
N ASP A 4 -1.47 -10.37 29.67
CA ASP A 4 -0.94 -11.72 29.39
C ASP A 4 -2.03 -12.70 28.92
N ARG A 5 -3.18 -12.73 29.59
CA ARG A 5 -4.29 -13.61 29.19
C ARG A 5 -4.88 -13.23 27.83
N ILE A 6 -4.84 -11.92 27.49
CA ILE A 6 -5.30 -11.44 26.17
C ILE A 6 -4.26 -11.82 25.11
N LEU A 7 -2.96 -11.68 25.38
CA LEU A 7 -1.90 -12.14 24.51
C LEU A 7 -1.98 -13.65 24.23
N ASP A 8 -2.17 -14.47 25.26
CA ASP A 8 -2.36 -15.92 25.12
C ASP A 8 -3.58 -16.26 24.24
N LYS A 9 -4.68 -15.50 24.41
CA LYS A 9 -5.87 -15.64 23.59
C LYS A 9 -5.56 -15.29 22.12
N ALA A 10 -4.82 -14.22 21.88
CA ALA A 10 -4.39 -13.80 20.55
C ALA A 10 -3.50 -14.86 19.87
N VAL A 11 -2.52 -15.42 20.61
CA VAL A 11 -1.62 -16.46 20.10
C VAL A 11 -2.39 -17.73 19.72
N ARG A 12 -3.43 -18.09 20.46
CA ARG A 12 -4.36 -19.16 20.07
C ARG A 12 -5.27 -18.82 18.90
N ARG A 13 -5.15 -17.61 18.37
CA ARG A 13 -5.98 -17.08 17.25
C ARG A 13 -7.47 -17.01 17.58
N GLU A 14 -7.80 -16.83 18.84
CA GLU A 14 -9.17 -16.56 19.27
C GLU A 14 -9.50 -15.08 19.01
N PRO A 15 -10.71 -14.76 18.53
CA PRO A 15 -11.12 -13.38 18.27
C PRO A 15 -11.03 -12.51 19.52
N LEU A 16 -10.35 -11.37 19.41
CA LEU A 16 -10.30 -10.36 20.47
C LEU A 16 -11.54 -9.47 20.39
N THR A 17 -12.06 -9.10 21.55
CA THR A 17 -13.04 -8.01 21.64
C THR A 17 -12.35 -6.67 21.40
N ARG A 18 -13.12 -5.61 21.13
CA ARG A 18 -12.60 -4.23 21.00
C ARG A 18 -11.84 -3.79 22.26
N ASP A 19 -12.39 -4.08 23.44
CA ASP A 19 -11.80 -3.65 24.72
C ASP A 19 -10.51 -4.42 25.01
N GLU A 20 -10.44 -5.72 24.67
CA GLU A 20 -9.22 -6.50 24.75
C GLU A 20 -8.12 -5.96 23.81
N ALA A 21 -8.47 -5.65 22.55
CA ALA A 21 -7.54 -5.06 21.60
C ALA A 21 -7.03 -3.69 22.06
N TYR A 22 -7.93 -2.87 22.62
CA TYR A 22 -7.57 -1.57 23.17
C TYR A 22 -6.66 -1.69 24.40
N ALA A 23 -6.94 -2.65 25.29
CA ALA A 23 -6.09 -2.91 26.46
C ALA A 23 -4.67 -3.36 26.04
N LEU A 24 -4.55 -4.18 25.00
CA LEU A 24 -3.22 -4.55 24.44
C LEU A 24 -2.50 -3.33 23.88
N TYR A 25 -3.18 -2.48 23.14
CA TYR A 25 -2.60 -1.29 22.54
C TYR A 25 -2.06 -0.31 23.59
N GLU A 26 -2.82 -0.05 24.66
CA GLU A 26 -2.47 0.94 25.68
C GLU A 26 -1.49 0.43 26.74
N CYS A 27 -1.56 -0.86 27.09
CA CYS A 27 -0.95 -1.38 28.31
C CYS A 27 0.13 -2.44 28.08
N THR A 28 0.36 -2.89 26.83
CA THR A 28 1.33 -3.96 26.56
C THR A 28 2.62 -3.40 25.97
N PRO A 29 3.80 -3.76 26.49
CA PRO A 29 5.06 -3.42 25.86
C PRO A 29 5.14 -3.91 24.42
N VAL A 30 5.72 -3.08 23.53
CA VAL A 30 5.80 -3.40 22.10
C VAL A 30 6.53 -4.72 21.83
N GLN A 31 7.51 -5.06 22.66
CA GLN A 31 8.26 -6.31 22.53
C GLN A 31 7.37 -7.55 22.77
N GLU A 32 6.46 -7.48 23.72
CA GLU A 32 5.49 -8.57 24.01
C GLU A 32 4.46 -8.69 22.88
N LEU A 33 3.96 -7.54 22.37
CA LEU A 33 3.10 -7.52 21.18
C LEU A 33 3.81 -8.12 19.96
N ALA A 34 5.08 -7.76 19.74
CA ALA A 34 5.87 -8.28 18.64
C ALA A 34 6.10 -9.79 18.74
N ALA A 35 6.40 -10.29 19.95
CA ALA A 35 6.57 -11.72 20.19
C ALA A 35 5.27 -12.49 19.94
N ALA A 36 4.14 -12.00 20.41
CA ALA A 36 2.85 -12.63 20.17
C ALA A 36 2.47 -12.59 18.68
N ALA A 37 2.70 -11.47 18.01
CA ALA A 37 2.46 -11.32 16.57
C ALA A 37 3.33 -12.30 15.73
N ASP A 38 4.62 -12.45 16.07
CA ASP A 38 5.50 -13.42 15.40
C ASP A 38 5.05 -14.86 15.66
N ALA A 39 4.60 -15.18 16.86
CA ALA A 39 4.05 -16.49 17.16
C ALA A 39 2.81 -16.80 16.30
N VAL A 40 1.89 -15.84 16.16
CA VAL A 40 0.72 -15.96 15.28
C VAL A 40 1.14 -16.10 13.81
N ARG A 41 2.09 -15.29 13.34
CA ARG A 41 2.64 -15.38 12.00
C ARG A 41 3.20 -16.78 11.71
N ARG A 42 4.06 -17.29 12.59
CA ARG A 42 4.67 -18.62 12.43
C ARG A 42 3.65 -19.75 12.39
N ALA A 43 2.56 -19.59 13.10
CA ALA A 43 1.47 -20.59 13.10
C ALA A 43 0.53 -20.47 11.89
N THR A 44 0.66 -19.40 11.10
CA THR A 44 -0.30 -19.09 10.01
C THR A 44 0.31 -19.28 8.62
N VAL A 45 1.59 -18.95 8.45
CA VAL A 45 2.26 -19.06 7.15
C VAL A 45 2.74 -20.50 6.88
N ALA A 46 2.77 -20.87 5.61
CA ALA A 46 3.17 -22.22 5.19
C ALA A 46 4.64 -22.51 5.52
N ASP A 47 5.53 -21.54 5.36
CA ASP A 47 6.93 -21.63 5.73
C ASP A 47 7.33 -20.42 6.59
N PRO A 48 7.49 -20.60 7.91
CA PRO A 48 7.83 -19.51 8.82
C PRO A 48 9.28 -19.00 8.68
N THR A 49 10.13 -19.68 7.93
CA THR A 49 11.51 -19.25 7.66
C THR A 49 11.58 -18.26 6.51
N VAL A 50 10.54 -18.20 5.67
CA VAL A 50 10.45 -17.30 4.51
C VAL A 50 9.71 -16.03 4.89
N VAL A 51 10.34 -14.90 4.60
CA VAL A 51 9.70 -13.56 4.63
C VAL A 51 9.78 -12.97 3.24
N THR A 52 8.62 -12.78 2.63
CA THR A 52 8.52 -12.11 1.33
C THR A 52 8.45 -10.60 1.52
N TRP A 53 9.05 -9.88 0.61
CA TRP A 53 9.00 -8.41 0.56
C TRP A 53 9.04 -7.95 -0.89
N GLN A 54 8.59 -6.74 -1.14
CA GLN A 54 8.53 -6.16 -2.46
C GLN A 54 8.90 -4.68 -2.39
N ILE A 55 9.63 -4.20 -3.38
CA ILE A 55 9.86 -2.77 -3.59
C ILE A 55 8.82 -2.30 -4.60
N ASP A 56 7.83 -1.60 -4.13
CA ASP A 56 6.87 -0.90 -4.96
C ASP A 56 7.06 0.62 -4.92
N ARG A 57 6.44 1.30 -5.84
CA ARG A 57 6.38 2.76 -5.86
C ARG A 57 4.98 3.25 -6.09
N ASN A 58 4.48 4.04 -5.14
CA ASN A 58 3.25 4.80 -5.35
C ASN A 58 3.53 5.98 -6.31
N VAL A 59 2.73 6.08 -7.36
CA VAL A 59 2.73 7.19 -8.31
C VAL A 59 1.35 7.80 -8.35
N ASN A 60 1.22 9.01 -7.83
CA ASN A 60 -0.02 9.75 -7.88
C ASN A 60 -0.22 10.34 -9.29
N ILE A 61 -1.29 9.96 -9.94
CA ILE A 61 -1.66 10.39 -11.29
C ILE A 61 -2.03 11.87 -11.31
N THR A 62 -2.92 12.25 -10.40
CA THR A 62 -3.43 13.61 -10.23
C THR A 62 -4.07 13.76 -8.85
N ASN A 63 -4.05 14.96 -8.31
CA ASN A 63 -4.84 15.28 -7.12
C ASN A 63 -6.19 15.92 -7.46
N VAL A 64 -6.47 16.23 -8.72
CA VAL A 64 -7.77 16.77 -9.13
C VAL A 64 -8.83 15.67 -9.03
N CYS A 65 -9.91 15.93 -8.26
CA CYS A 65 -10.92 14.94 -7.99
C CYS A 65 -12.33 15.56 -7.84
N ILE A 66 -13.29 14.95 -8.52
CA ILE A 66 -14.71 15.34 -8.41
C ILE A 66 -15.43 14.67 -7.24
N SER A 67 -14.85 13.61 -6.64
CA SER A 67 -15.52 12.78 -5.64
C SER A 67 -15.79 13.50 -4.31
N GLY A 68 -14.90 14.40 -3.86
CA GLY A 68 -15.11 15.19 -2.65
C GLY A 68 -15.19 14.38 -1.34
N CYS A 69 -14.44 13.29 -1.21
CA CYS A 69 -14.38 12.46 -0.01
C CYS A 69 -13.97 13.28 1.21
N LYS A 70 -14.72 13.17 2.30
CA LYS A 70 -14.55 14.01 3.50
C LYS A 70 -13.21 13.79 4.22
N PHE A 71 -12.64 12.59 4.17
CA PHE A 71 -11.37 12.28 4.83
C PHE A 71 -10.14 12.57 3.96
N CYS A 72 -10.31 12.75 2.65
CA CYS A 72 -9.20 12.87 1.70
C CYS A 72 -8.62 14.28 1.70
N ASN A 73 -7.49 14.47 2.35
CA ASN A 73 -6.76 15.75 2.33
C ASN A 73 -5.88 15.94 1.08
N PHE A 74 -5.73 14.92 0.26
CA PHE A 74 -4.91 14.95 -0.95
C PHE A 74 -5.62 15.65 -2.13
N HIS A 75 -6.95 15.51 -2.23
CA HIS A 75 -7.70 15.99 -3.38
C HIS A 75 -7.79 17.52 -3.46
N CYS A 76 -7.83 18.05 -4.67
CA CYS A 76 -8.30 19.39 -4.97
C CYS A 76 -9.48 19.38 -5.95
N LYS A 77 -10.29 20.42 -5.89
CA LYS A 77 -11.40 20.58 -6.83
C LYS A 77 -10.89 21.04 -8.20
N PRO A 78 -11.58 20.72 -9.30
CA PRO A 78 -11.15 21.10 -10.66
C PRO A 78 -10.87 22.59 -10.88
N HIS A 79 -11.49 23.47 -10.09
CA HIS A 79 -11.29 24.92 -10.16
C HIS A 79 -10.10 25.42 -9.31
N GLN A 80 -9.47 24.58 -8.50
CA GLN A 80 -8.32 24.92 -7.64
C GLN A 80 -7.00 24.69 -8.39
N THR A 81 -6.76 25.47 -9.43
CA THR A 81 -5.65 25.27 -10.38
C THR A 81 -4.27 25.55 -9.77
N ASP A 82 -4.19 26.32 -8.71
CA ASP A 82 -2.96 26.64 -7.96
C ASP A 82 -2.33 25.39 -7.28
N ARG A 83 -3.15 24.42 -6.94
CA ARG A 83 -2.75 23.19 -6.27
C ARG A 83 -2.85 21.96 -7.16
N ALA A 84 -3.48 22.09 -8.31
CA ALA A 84 -3.74 20.99 -9.22
C ALA A 84 -2.44 20.50 -9.91
N PHE A 85 -2.30 19.20 -10.04
CA PHE A 85 -1.28 18.60 -10.89
C PHE A 85 -1.82 17.39 -11.65
N ILE A 86 -1.18 17.09 -12.76
CA ILE A 86 -1.30 15.85 -13.51
C ILE A 86 0.12 15.37 -13.78
N THR A 87 0.44 14.14 -13.40
CA THR A 87 1.77 13.56 -13.66
C THR A 87 1.97 13.37 -15.15
N THR A 88 3.04 13.93 -15.71
CA THR A 88 3.37 13.84 -17.13
C THR A 88 4.00 12.49 -17.47
N MET A 89 4.07 12.14 -18.78
CA MET A 89 4.72 10.90 -19.21
C MET A 89 6.21 10.89 -18.85
N GLU A 90 6.89 12.01 -18.96
CA GLU A 90 8.30 12.14 -18.59
C GLU A 90 8.50 11.84 -17.10
N GLN A 91 7.60 12.34 -16.24
CA GLN A 91 7.62 12.06 -14.81
C GLN A 91 7.30 10.59 -14.51
N TYR A 92 6.41 9.94 -15.27
CA TYR A 92 6.19 8.49 -15.15
C TYR A 92 7.46 7.72 -15.51
N CYS A 93 8.06 8.01 -16.66
CA CYS A 93 9.29 7.35 -17.11
C CYS A 93 10.40 7.48 -16.06
N GLU A 94 10.65 8.69 -15.53
CA GLU A 94 11.64 8.92 -14.48
C GLU A 94 11.37 8.07 -13.23
N LYS A 95 10.11 8.03 -12.79
CA LYS A 95 9.72 7.25 -11.61
C LYS A 95 9.88 5.76 -11.83
N ILE A 96 9.52 5.25 -13.01
CA ILE A 96 9.68 3.85 -13.39
C ILE A 96 11.15 3.47 -13.42
N ASP A 97 11.97 4.22 -14.14
CA ASP A 97 13.41 3.97 -14.26
C ASP A 97 14.10 3.99 -12.90
N ARG A 98 13.69 4.91 -12.01
CA ARG A 98 14.22 4.96 -10.64
C ARG A 98 13.79 3.74 -9.82
N THR A 99 12.56 3.26 -9.97
CA THR A 99 12.07 2.06 -9.29
C THR A 99 12.85 0.84 -9.73
N LEU A 100 13.04 0.65 -11.04
CA LEU A 100 13.83 -0.44 -11.60
C LEU A 100 15.30 -0.41 -11.10
N ARG A 101 15.93 0.77 -11.07
CA ARG A 101 17.30 0.90 -10.52
C ARG A 101 17.42 0.50 -9.05
N LEU A 102 16.35 0.58 -8.28
CA LEU A 102 16.29 0.15 -6.88
C LEU A 102 15.88 -1.31 -6.72
N GLY A 103 15.71 -2.03 -7.82
CA GLY A 103 15.26 -3.43 -7.81
C GLY A 103 13.76 -3.61 -7.57
N GLY A 104 12.97 -2.55 -7.74
CA GLY A 104 11.51 -2.62 -7.66
C GLY A 104 10.91 -3.08 -8.98
N ASP A 105 9.79 -3.77 -8.90
CA ASP A 105 9.08 -4.39 -10.02
C ASP A 105 7.59 -4.04 -10.07
N GLN A 106 7.12 -3.19 -9.14
CA GLN A 106 5.72 -2.81 -9.06
C GLN A 106 5.52 -1.29 -8.95
N LEU A 107 4.48 -0.82 -9.62
CA LEU A 107 3.94 0.53 -9.44
C LEU A 107 2.50 0.46 -8.95
N LEU A 108 2.20 1.26 -7.93
CA LEU A 108 0.83 1.51 -7.48
C LEU A 108 0.37 2.86 -8.03
N LEU A 109 -0.45 2.84 -9.07
CA LEU A 109 -1.02 4.04 -9.66
C LEU A 109 -2.27 4.48 -8.90
N GLN A 110 -2.21 5.62 -8.25
CA GLN A 110 -3.30 6.21 -7.48
C GLN A 110 -3.61 7.62 -7.98
N GLY A 111 -4.77 8.16 -7.58
CA GLY A 111 -5.05 9.56 -7.89
C GLY A 111 -6.51 9.94 -7.71
N GLY A 112 -6.80 11.19 -8.03
CA GLY A 112 -8.15 11.72 -8.06
C GLY A 112 -8.92 11.33 -9.31
N LEU A 113 -10.26 11.37 -9.22
CA LEU A 113 -11.15 11.24 -10.36
C LEU A 113 -11.19 12.55 -11.14
N HIS A 114 -10.27 12.70 -12.09
CA HIS A 114 -10.15 13.90 -12.91
C HIS A 114 -11.20 13.89 -14.03
N PRO A 115 -12.05 14.93 -14.19
CA PRO A 115 -13.14 14.89 -15.15
C PRO A 115 -12.71 14.93 -16.63
N GLY A 116 -11.50 15.41 -16.90
CA GLY A 116 -10.97 15.56 -18.26
C GLY A 116 -9.98 14.47 -18.71
N LEU A 117 -9.54 13.56 -17.81
CA LEU A 117 -8.66 12.46 -18.19
C LEU A 117 -9.49 11.27 -18.66
N LYS A 118 -9.25 10.82 -19.89
CA LYS A 118 -9.92 9.69 -20.52
C LYS A 118 -8.99 8.47 -20.52
N ILE A 119 -9.52 7.36 -21.01
CA ILE A 119 -8.83 6.07 -21.01
C ILE A 119 -7.42 6.14 -21.63
N ASP A 120 -7.29 6.82 -22.76
CA ASP A 120 -6.02 6.97 -23.50
C ASP A 120 -4.89 7.54 -22.62
N PHE A 121 -5.24 8.39 -21.64
CA PHE A 121 -4.26 8.92 -20.70
C PHE A 121 -3.71 7.82 -19.78
N TYR A 122 -4.56 6.92 -19.32
CA TYR A 122 -4.19 5.84 -18.40
C TYR A 122 -3.48 4.69 -19.13
N GLU A 123 -3.80 4.45 -20.39
CA GLU A 123 -3.15 3.41 -21.20
C GLU A 123 -1.66 3.69 -21.46
N ARG A 124 -1.29 4.97 -21.64
CA ARG A 124 0.09 5.34 -21.95
C ARG A 124 1.12 4.89 -20.90
N PRO A 125 0.99 5.22 -19.60
CA PRO A 125 1.93 4.75 -18.61
C PRO A 125 1.91 3.23 -18.44
N VAL A 126 0.76 2.58 -18.60
CA VAL A 126 0.65 1.12 -18.53
C VAL A 126 1.41 0.47 -19.69
N SER A 127 1.22 0.95 -20.91
CA SER A 127 1.98 0.47 -22.08
C SER A 127 3.48 0.64 -21.90
N TYR A 128 3.92 1.75 -21.32
CA TYR A 128 5.34 1.99 -21.04
C TYR A 128 5.90 1.01 -20.00
N THR A 129 5.15 0.72 -18.94
CA THR A 129 5.56 -0.27 -17.93
C THR A 129 5.72 -1.66 -18.53
N HIS A 130 4.78 -2.09 -19.39
CA HIS A 130 4.84 -3.39 -20.07
C HIS A 130 6.05 -3.52 -21.00
N LEU A 131 6.42 -2.47 -21.73
CA LEU A 131 7.62 -2.46 -22.57
C LEU A 131 8.93 -2.56 -21.77
N ARG A 132 8.90 -2.22 -20.48
CA ARG A 132 10.05 -2.26 -19.57
C ARG A 132 10.03 -3.46 -18.63
N ALA A 133 8.88 -4.11 -18.47
CA ALA A 133 8.78 -5.35 -17.72
C ALA A 133 9.49 -6.45 -18.50
N HIS A 134 10.55 -7.01 -17.92
CA HIS A 134 11.03 -8.32 -18.33
C HIS A 134 10.03 -9.33 -17.77
N GLU A 135 9.05 -9.72 -18.57
CA GLU A 135 8.23 -10.89 -18.26
C GLU A 135 9.16 -12.09 -18.27
N THR A 136 9.62 -12.49 -17.10
CA THR A 136 10.26 -13.79 -16.97
C THR A 136 9.14 -14.82 -17.00
N ASP A 137 9.22 -15.77 -17.94
CA ASP A 137 8.28 -16.89 -18.14
C ASP A 137 8.14 -17.83 -16.91
N GLN A 138 8.44 -17.36 -15.71
CA GLN A 138 8.47 -18.17 -14.49
C GLN A 138 7.09 -18.39 -13.85
N TYR A 139 6.00 -17.90 -14.46
CA TYR A 139 4.63 -18.02 -13.91
C TYR A 139 3.58 -18.47 -14.95
N LEU A 140 3.98 -19.18 -16.02
CA LEU A 140 3.07 -19.90 -16.90
C LEU A 140 3.07 -21.40 -16.56
#